data_a0a4efcc575b7370bb05b7d49eff9f53
#
_entry.id   a0a4efcc575b7370bb05b7d49eff9f53
#
_cell.length_a   1.000
_cell.length_b   1.000
_cell.length_c   1.000
_cell.angle_alpha   90.00
_cell.angle_beta   90.00
_cell.angle_gamma   90.00
#
_symmetry.space_group_name_H-M   'P 1'
#
loop_
_entity.id
_entity.type
_entity.pdbx_description
1 polymer ?
#
loop_
_entity_poly.entity_id
_entity_poly.type
_entity_poly.pdbx_seq_one_letter_code
_entity_poly.pdbx_strand_id
1 'polypeptide(L)'
;GDVYNRQVLTQGLHRLEYRGYDSAGVALVKNDGTMNVYKSTGKVNNMESVAADQDTTGGLGIAHTRWATHGEPNNVNAHPHVSRNGRLAIVHNGTIENYAILKKALTEHGYTFCSETDTEVLVQLIEYIQATNCCKLSEAVEEALKQVEGAYAIAVVEKDNPDTLIAVRKSSPLVIGIGDGETFIASDATPIVGYTDKVIYLKDNEMAVIRRN
;
A
#
# COMPACT_ATOMS: atom_id res chain seq x y z
N GLY A 1 -7.49 7.34 18.42
CA GLY A 1 -6.76 8.58 18.17
C GLY A 1 -5.68 8.39 17.11
N ASP A 2 -5.16 9.47 16.59
CA ASP A 2 -4.29 9.46 15.40
C ASP A 2 -3.01 8.63 15.56
N VAL A 3 -2.48 8.50 16.79
CA VAL A 3 -1.30 7.66 17.08
C VAL A 3 -1.63 6.17 17.11
N TYR A 4 -2.88 5.81 17.37
CA TYR A 4 -3.33 4.42 17.43
C TYR A 4 -3.12 3.68 16.10
N ASN A 5 -3.39 4.32 14.97
CA ASN A 5 -3.21 3.69 13.66
C ASN A 5 -1.76 3.28 13.41
N ARG A 6 -0.80 4.14 13.76
CA ARG A 6 0.62 3.76 13.68
C ARG A 6 0.92 2.54 14.54
N GLN A 7 0.41 2.51 15.77
CA GLN A 7 0.66 1.38 16.68
C GLN A 7 0.09 0.07 16.13
N VAL A 8 -1.14 0.09 15.61
CA VAL A 8 -1.75 -1.10 14.98
C VAL A 8 -0.94 -1.57 13.79
N LEU A 9 -0.53 -0.65 12.92
CA LEU A 9 0.27 -0.97 11.72
C LEU A 9 1.62 -1.55 12.09
N THR A 10 2.37 -0.94 13.01
CA THR A 10 3.69 -1.44 13.42
C THR A 10 3.60 -2.78 14.15
N GLN A 11 2.62 -2.98 15.01
CA GLN A 11 2.37 -4.28 15.64
C GLN A 11 2.02 -5.35 14.61
N GLY A 12 1.21 -4.99 13.61
CA GLY A 12 0.90 -5.89 12.49
C GLY A 12 2.14 -6.30 11.72
N LEU A 13 3.04 -5.36 11.42
CA LEU A 13 4.31 -5.65 10.77
C LEU A 13 5.20 -6.57 11.63
N HIS A 14 5.30 -6.33 12.93
CA HIS A 14 6.04 -7.21 13.83
C HIS A 14 5.48 -8.64 13.83
N ARG A 15 4.17 -8.80 13.77
CA ARG A 15 3.52 -10.11 13.67
C ARG A 15 3.77 -10.83 12.34
N LEU A 16 4.17 -10.08 11.30
CA LEU A 16 4.52 -10.64 9.98
C LEU A 16 6.02 -10.92 9.83
N GLU A 17 6.86 -10.52 10.79
CA GLU A 17 8.32 -10.72 10.71
C GLU A 17 8.74 -12.18 10.56
N TYR A 18 7.93 -13.14 11.05
CA TYR A 18 8.22 -14.56 10.94
C TYR A 18 8.35 -15.05 9.49
N ARG A 19 7.75 -14.35 8.53
CA ARG A 19 7.81 -14.71 7.09
C ARG A 19 9.11 -14.31 6.42
N GLY A 20 9.97 -13.55 7.10
CA GLY A 20 11.16 -12.95 6.53
C GLY A 20 10.86 -11.65 5.77
N TYR A 21 11.83 -10.73 5.76
CA TYR A 21 11.71 -9.42 5.10
C TYR A 21 13.09 -8.77 5.02
N ASP A 22 13.24 -7.81 4.11
CA ASP A 22 14.45 -7.03 3.92
C ASP A 22 14.27 -5.52 4.17
N SER A 23 13.03 -5.09 4.22
CA SER A 23 12.69 -3.69 4.47
C SER A 23 11.26 -3.57 5.00
N ALA A 24 10.96 -2.44 5.60
CA ALA A 24 9.63 -2.11 6.13
C ALA A 24 9.30 -0.65 5.86
N GLY A 25 8.00 -0.35 5.76
CA GLY A 25 7.55 1.01 5.59
C GLY A 25 6.08 1.20 5.96
N VAL A 26 5.73 2.45 6.19
CA VAL A 26 4.38 2.89 6.53
C VAL A 26 4.06 4.20 5.82
N ALA A 27 2.82 4.35 5.38
CA ALA A 27 2.25 5.61 4.94
C ALA A 27 1.03 5.94 5.82
N LEU A 28 0.99 7.15 6.32
CA LEU A 28 -0.06 7.64 7.21
C LEU A 28 -0.72 8.86 6.58
N VAL A 29 -2.04 8.83 6.46
CA VAL A 29 -2.84 9.90 5.86
C VAL A 29 -3.62 10.62 6.96
N LYS A 30 -3.44 11.92 7.05
CA LYS A 30 -4.12 12.79 7.99
C LYS A 30 -5.39 13.37 7.38
N ASN A 31 -6.31 13.79 8.24
CA ASN A 31 -7.57 14.40 7.80
C ASN A 31 -7.40 15.72 7.04
N ASP A 32 -6.26 16.40 7.24
CA ASP A 32 -5.93 17.66 6.55
C ASP A 32 -5.38 17.45 5.13
N GLY A 33 -5.29 16.20 4.65
CA GLY A 33 -4.73 15.87 3.34
C GLY A 33 -3.21 15.73 3.31
N THR A 34 -2.55 15.68 4.47
CA THR A 34 -1.12 15.38 4.58
C THR A 34 -0.90 13.88 4.58
N MET A 35 0.09 13.41 3.82
CA MET A 35 0.53 12.01 3.83
C MET A 35 2.01 11.94 4.15
N ASN A 36 2.36 11.19 5.19
CA ASN A 36 3.73 10.97 5.64
C ASN A 36 4.13 9.52 5.42
N VAL A 37 5.31 9.31 4.83
CA VAL A 37 5.85 7.99 4.51
C VAL A 37 7.18 7.79 5.18
N TYR A 38 7.34 6.68 5.91
CA TYR A 38 8.58 6.31 6.59
C TYR A 38 8.97 4.91 6.18
N LYS A 39 10.20 4.75 5.69
CA LYS A 39 10.73 3.48 5.17
C LYS A 39 12.14 3.24 5.67
N SER A 40 12.48 1.96 5.89
CA SER A 40 13.85 1.56 6.23
C SER A 40 14.14 0.13 5.79
N THR A 41 15.40 -0.11 5.43
CA THR A 41 15.92 -1.47 5.27
C THR A 41 16.05 -2.17 6.61
N GLY A 42 15.99 -3.50 6.59
CA GLY A 42 16.17 -4.34 7.76
C GLY A 42 14.90 -4.51 8.58
N LYS A 43 15.06 -4.56 9.89
CA LYS A 43 13.96 -4.88 10.82
C LYS A 43 12.92 -3.75 10.92
N VAL A 44 11.70 -4.12 11.29
CA VAL A 44 10.61 -3.16 11.58
C VAL A 44 11.06 -2.11 12.59
N ASN A 45 11.85 -2.48 13.60
CA ASN A 45 12.44 -1.53 14.56
C ASN A 45 13.26 -0.43 13.89
N ASN A 46 13.94 -0.70 12.76
CA ASN A 46 14.69 0.32 12.05
C ASN A 46 13.76 1.38 11.44
N MET A 47 12.64 0.94 10.87
CA MET A 47 11.61 1.85 10.37
C MET A 47 10.98 2.66 11.51
N GLU A 48 10.70 2.04 12.65
CA GLU A 48 10.20 2.73 13.84
C GLU A 48 11.19 3.79 14.34
N SER A 49 12.49 3.51 14.29
CA SER A 49 13.54 4.48 14.65
C SER A 49 13.56 5.68 13.71
N VAL A 50 13.37 5.46 12.41
CA VAL A 50 13.25 6.56 11.42
C VAL A 50 12.04 7.44 11.71
N ALA A 51 10.95 6.85 12.16
CA ALA A 51 9.69 7.55 12.44
C ALA A 51 9.60 8.14 13.86
N ALA A 52 10.54 7.81 14.77
CA ALA A 52 10.42 8.07 16.21
C ALA A 52 10.20 9.56 16.55
N ASP A 53 10.93 10.45 15.87
CA ASP A 53 10.87 11.91 16.11
C ASP A 53 10.06 12.64 15.02
N GLN A 54 9.25 11.91 14.25
CA GLN A 54 8.49 12.44 13.14
C GLN A 54 6.99 12.46 13.46
N ASP A 55 6.22 13.17 12.63
CA ASP A 55 4.77 13.14 12.72
C ASP A 55 4.26 11.77 12.21
N THR A 56 3.75 10.98 13.16
CA THR A 56 3.20 9.65 12.92
C THR A 56 1.69 9.59 13.16
N THR A 57 1.03 10.74 13.12
CA THR A 57 -0.42 10.82 13.25
C THR A 57 -1.12 10.52 11.92
N GLY A 58 -2.33 10.01 11.96
CA GLY A 58 -3.15 9.74 10.78
C GLY A 58 -4.38 8.91 11.10
N GLY A 59 -5.50 9.23 10.46
CA GLY A 59 -6.75 8.48 10.59
C GLY A 59 -6.80 7.24 9.69
N LEU A 60 -5.90 7.15 8.71
CA LEU A 60 -5.78 6.08 7.74
C LEU A 60 -4.30 5.75 7.52
N GLY A 61 -3.97 4.49 7.34
CA GLY A 61 -2.59 4.11 7.04
C GLY A 61 -2.47 2.77 6.35
N ILE A 62 -1.37 2.59 5.64
CA ILE A 62 -0.94 1.34 5.01
C ILE A 62 0.50 1.06 5.42
N ALA A 63 0.84 -0.21 5.57
CA ALA A 63 2.18 -0.63 5.99
C ALA A 63 2.58 -1.94 5.30
N HIS A 64 3.89 -2.17 5.18
CA HIS A 64 4.43 -3.30 4.44
C HIS A 64 5.78 -3.75 4.99
N THR A 65 5.97 -5.07 5.06
CA THR A 65 7.29 -5.70 5.13
C THR A 65 7.59 -6.32 3.78
N ARG A 66 8.69 -5.92 3.18
CA ARG A 66 9.07 -6.34 1.82
C ARG A 66 10.03 -7.51 1.87
N TRP A 67 9.77 -8.51 1.01
CA TRP A 67 10.76 -9.47 0.55
C TRP A 67 11.07 -9.17 -0.92
N ALA A 68 12.31 -8.81 -1.23
CA ALA A 68 12.70 -8.32 -2.55
C ALA A 68 12.42 -9.34 -3.65
N THR A 69 11.68 -8.93 -4.67
CA THR A 69 11.47 -9.66 -5.94
C THR A 69 12.05 -8.89 -7.12
N HIS A 70 11.97 -7.56 -7.08
CA HIS A 70 12.50 -6.64 -8.10
C HIS A 70 13.30 -5.54 -7.41
N GLY A 71 14.56 -5.39 -7.80
CA GLY A 71 15.47 -4.42 -7.22
C GLY A 71 16.10 -4.83 -5.89
N GLU A 72 17.20 -4.22 -5.55
CA GLU A 72 17.95 -4.49 -4.33
C GLU A 72 17.20 -4.06 -3.07
N PRO A 73 17.46 -4.70 -1.91
CA PRO A 73 16.97 -4.23 -0.62
C PRO A 73 17.61 -2.89 -0.25
N ASN A 74 16.86 -1.82 -0.46
CA ASN A 74 17.24 -0.46 -0.05
C ASN A 74 15.97 0.35 0.31
N ASN A 75 16.18 1.55 0.86
CA ASN A 75 15.07 2.40 1.28
C ASN A 75 14.19 2.85 0.11
N VAL A 76 14.76 3.04 -1.08
CA VAL A 76 14.04 3.50 -2.27
C VAL A 76 13.10 2.40 -2.78
N ASN A 77 13.54 1.16 -2.75
CA ASN A 77 12.76 -0.01 -3.19
C ASN A 77 11.78 -0.53 -2.13
N ALA A 78 11.85 -0.05 -0.88
CA ALA A 78 10.91 -0.40 0.16
C ALA A 78 9.51 0.15 -0.14
N HIS A 79 8.46 -0.56 0.31
CA HIS A 79 7.08 -0.09 0.25
C HIS A 79 6.74 0.73 1.50
N PRO A 80 5.75 1.62 1.43
CA PRO A 80 4.92 1.98 0.29
C PRO A 80 5.65 2.76 -0.81
N HIS A 81 5.15 2.64 -2.05
CA HIS A 81 5.55 3.49 -3.16
C HIS A 81 4.55 4.63 -3.35
N VAL A 82 5.08 5.80 -3.70
CA VAL A 82 4.29 7.01 -3.86
C VAL A 82 4.26 7.42 -5.33
N SER A 83 3.12 7.91 -5.81
CA SER A 83 3.00 8.43 -7.16
C SER A 83 3.83 9.70 -7.36
N ARG A 84 4.14 10.02 -8.61
CA ARG A 84 4.97 11.16 -9.02
C ARG A 84 4.53 12.49 -8.40
N ASN A 85 3.23 12.74 -8.33
CA ASN A 85 2.66 13.96 -7.75
C ASN A 85 2.51 13.91 -6.23
N GLY A 86 2.91 12.80 -5.57
CA GLY A 86 2.80 12.64 -4.13
C GLY A 86 1.39 12.37 -3.60
N ARG A 87 0.40 12.15 -4.48
CA ARG A 87 -1.01 12.01 -4.07
C ARG A 87 -1.40 10.60 -3.66
N LEU A 88 -0.81 9.58 -4.27
CA LEU A 88 -1.15 8.17 -4.05
C LEU A 88 -0.01 7.46 -3.36
N ALA A 89 -0.34 6.52 -2.47
CA ALA A 89 0.59 5.55 -1.93
C ALA A 89 0.00 4.15 -2.06
N ILE A 90 0.88 3.17 -2.34
CA ILE A 90 0.50 1.78 -2.56
C ILE A 90 1.43 0.84 -1.80
N VAL A 91 0.86 -0.24 -1.26
CA VAL A 91 1.58 -1.44 -0.86
C VAL A 91 1.12 -2.61 -1.73
N HIS A 92 2.02 -3.53 -2.03
CA HIS A 92 1.77 -4.61 -2.96
C HIS A 92 2.52 -5.88 -2.54
N ASN A 93 1.81 -6.99 -2.55
CA ASN A 93 2.36 -8.34 -2.49
C ASN A 93 2.06 -9.06 -3.81
N GLY A 94 3.07 -9.72 -4.38
CA GLY A 94 2.98 -10.41 -5.65
C GLY A 94 3.98 -9.87 -6.68
N THR A 95 3.72 -10.13 -7.94
CA THR A 95 4.60 -9.72 -9.05
C THR A 95 3.76 -9.24 -10.23
N ILE A 96 4.06 -8.06 -10.75
CA ILE A 96 3.50 -7.52 -11.99
C ILE A 96 4.42 -7.97 -13.13
N GLU A 97 4.02 -8.99 -13.85
CA GLU A 97 4.86 -9.65 -14.86
C GLU A 97 5.17 -8.75 -16.05
N ASN A 98 4.20 -7.94 -16.48
CA ASN A 98 4.35 -7.04 -17.62
C ASN A 98 4.78 -5.61 -17.23
N TYR A 99 5.40 -5.44 -16.07
CA TYR A 99 5.80 -4.11 -15.58
C TYR A 99 6.72 -3.35 -16.55
N ALA A 100 7.60 -4.04 -17.26
CA ALA A 100 8.55 -3.40 -18.19
C ALA A 100 7.83 -2.72 -19.37
N ILE A 101 6.79 -3.34 -19.91
CA ILE A 101 5.96 -2.79 -20.98
C ILE A 101 5.19 -1.57 -20.48
N LEU A 102 4.60 -1.67 -19.30
CA LEU A 102 3.87 -0.57 -18.67
C LEU A 102 4.79 0.60 -18.34
N LYS A 103 6.00 0.32 -17.83
CA LYS A 103 7.01 1.33 -17.53
C LYS A 103 7.44 2.10 -18.78
N LYS A 104 7.66 1.38 -19.88
CA LYS A 104 8.00 2.00 -21.17
C LYS A 104 6.92 2.95 -21.63
N ALA A 105 5.66 2.50 -21.64
CA ALA A 105 4.52 3.33 -22.03
C ALA A 105 4.39 4.59 -21.14
N LEU A 106 4.54 4.45 -19.83
CA LEU A 106 4.50 5.58 -18.91
C LEU A 106 5.67 6.55 -19.12
N THR A 107 6.86 6.03 -19.43
CA THR A 107 8.03 6.87 -19.75
C THR A 107 7.77 7.73 -20.99
N GLU A 108 7.12 7.18 -22.00
CA GLU A 108 6.71 7.92 -23.21
C GLU A 108 5.69 9.04 -22.89
N HIS A 109 4.94 8.90 -21.80
CA HIS A 109 4.05 9.95 -21.28
C HIS A 109 4.72 10.88 -20.25
N GLY A 110 6.04 10.85 -20.15
CA GLY A 110 6.81 11.75 -19.30
C GLY A 110 6.94 11.34 -17.84
N TYR A 111 6.61 10.09 -17.49
CA TYR A 111 6.81 9.57 -16.14
C TYR A 111 8.27 9.19 -15.91
N THR A 112 8.76 9.48 -14.72
CA THR A 112 10.08 9.08 -14.23
C THR A 112 9.92 8.14 -13.03
N PHE A 113 10.91 7.29 -12.81
CA PHE A 113 10.88 6.26 -11.77
C PHE A 113 12.09 6.41 -10.86
N CYS A 114 11.86 6.35 -9.55
CA CYS A 114 12.90 6.46 -8.52
C CYS A 114 13.40 5.08 -8.10
N SER A 115 12.55 4.06 -8.18
CA SER A 115 12.85 2.70 -7.73
C SER A 115 12.97 1.71 -8.90
N GLU A 116 13.42 0.52 -8.58
CA GLU A 116 13.51 -0.61 -9.52
C GLU A 116 12.29 -1.54 -9.41
N THR A 117 11.28 -1.19 -8.62
CA THR A 117 10.17 -2.09 -8.32
C THR A 117 9.06 -2.03 -9.37
N ASP A 118 8.40 -3.15 -9.57
CA ASP A 118 7.18 -3.27 -10.35
C ASP A 118 6.01 -2.50 -9.71
N THR A 119 6.03 -2.38 -8.39
CA THR A 119 4.98 -1.69 -7.62
C THR A 119 4.95 -0.18 -7.90
N GLU A 120 6.09 0.46 -8.06
CA GLU A 120 6.13 1.88 -8.46
C GLU A 120 5.49 2.07 -9.85
N VAL A 121 5.70 1.15 -10.76
CA VAL A 121 5.05 1.18 -12.09
C VAL A 121 3.54 1.15 -11.94
N LEU A 122 3.02 0.33 -11.04
CA LEU A 122 1.57 0.23 -10.81
C LEU A 122 0.98 1.52 -10.23
N VAL A 123 1.60 2.14 -9.24
CA VAL A 123 1.08 3.39 -8.66
C VAL A 123 1.15 4.54 -9.66
N GLN A 124 2.17 4.59 -10.50
CA GLN A 124 2.27 5.58 -11.57
C GLN A 124 1.20 5.37 -12.66
N LEU A 125 0.90 4.13 -12.99
CA LEU A 125 -0.18 3.80 -13.92
C LEU A 125 -1.55 4.25 -13.37
N ILE A 126 -1.81 4.02 -12.10
CA ILE A 126 -3.05 4.45 -11.45
C ILE A 126 -3.17 5.98 -11.48
N GLU A 127 -2.08 6.70 -11.14
CA GLU A 127 -2.06 8.16 -11.23
C GLU A 127 -2.35 8.65 -12.65
N TYR A 128 -1.68 8.08 -13.65
CA TYR A 128 -1.86 8.44 -15.06
C TYR A 128 -3.31 8.29 -15.51
N ILE A 129 -3.94 7.17 -15.18
CA ILE A 129 -5.34 6.91 -15.52
C ILE A 129 -6.26 7.88 -14.81
N GLN A 130 -6.04 8.12 -13.51
CA GLN A 130 -6.87 9.05 -12.75
C GLN A 130 -6.79 10.47 -13.29
N ALA A 131 -5.60 10.94 -13.61
CA ALA A 131 -5.38 12.27 -14.15
C ALA A 131 -5.98 12.43 -15.57
N THR A 132 -5.81 11.39 -16.42
CA THR A 132 -6.30 11.43 -17.80
C THR A 132 -7.82 11.34 -17.88
N ASN A 133 -8.45 10.49 -17.07
CA ASN A 133 -9.88 10.24 -17.11
C ASN A 133 -10.68 11.09 -16.13
N CYS A 134 -10.03 11.86 -15.26
CA CYS A 134 -10.67 12.67 -14.21
C CYS A 134 -11.64 11.81 -13.37
N CYS A 135 -11.25 10.60 -13.01
CA CYS A 135 -12.10 9.62 -12.34
C CYS A 135 -11.74 9.44 -10.86
N LYS A 136 -12.60 8.72 -10.14
CA LYS A 136 -12.35 8.32 -8.76
C LYS A 136 -11.20 7.31 -8.68
N LEU A 137 -10.55 7.24 -7.51
CA LEU A 137 -9.46 6.29 -7.28
C LEU A 137 -9.88 4.85 -7.56
N SER A 138 -11.07 4.42 -7.12
CA SER A 138 -11.58 3.07 -7.36
C SER A 138 -11.68 2.73 -8.86
N GLU A 139 -12.15 3.68 -9.66
CA GLU A 139 -12.24 3.54 -11.11
C GLU A 139 -10.86 3.48 -11.77
N ALA A 140 -9.93 4.34 -11.32
CA ALA A 140 -8.55 4.34 -11.82
C ALA A 140 -7.82 3.03 -11.50
N VAL A 141 -8.01 2.51 -10.30
CA VAL A 141 -7.44 1.21 -9.90
C VAL A 141 -8.01 0.08 -10.75
N GLU A 142 -9.32 0.04 -10.94
CA GLU A 142 -9.97 -0.97 -11.78
C GLU A 142 -9.42 -0.95 -13.21
N GLU A 143 -9.33 0.23 -13.83
CA GLU A 143 -8.80 0.37 -15.18
C GLU A 143 -7.31 0.00 -15.27
N ALA A 144 -6.50 0.37 -14.28
CA ALA A 144 -5.10 -0.02 -14.22
C ALA A 144 -4.93 -1.54 -14.16
N LEU A 145 -5.71 -2.21 -13.33
CA LEU A 145 -5.61 -3.67 -13.13
C LEU A 145 -6.05 -4.48 -14.37
N LYS A 146 -6.86 -3.92 -15.24
CA LYS A 146 -7.17 -4.54 -16.54
C LYS A 146 -5.95 -4.65 -17.46
N GLN A 147 -4.94 -3.82 -17.25
CA GLN A 147 -3.69 -3.81 -18.02
C GLN A 147 -2.57 -4.63 -17.37
N VAL A 148 -2.78 -5.13 -16.18
CA VAL A 148 -1.77 -5.82 -15.37
C VAL A 148 -1.86 -7.32 -15.59
N GLU A 149 -0.71 -7.94 -15.86
CA GLU A 149 -0.52 -9.39 -15.86
C GLU A 149 0.28 -9.78 -14.62
N GLY A 150 -0.15 -10.85 -13.94
CA GLY A 150 0.53 -11.37 -12.77
C GLY A 150 -0.35 -11.49 -11.54
N ALA A 151 0.30 -11.62 -10.37
CA ALA A 151 -0.34 -11.76 -9.07
C ALA A 151 -0.23 -10.47 -8.27
N TYR A 152 -1.29 -10.12 -7.55
CA TYR A 152 -1.26 -8.94 -6.67
C TYR A 152 -2.25 -9.05 -5.51
N ALA A 153 -1.84 -8.49 -4.39
CA ALA A 153 -2.70 -7.99 -3.34
C ALA A 153 -2.22 -6.57 -3.04
N ILE A 154 -3.08 -5.59 -3.24
CA ILE A 154 -2.74 -4.17 -3.11
C ILE A 154 -3.66 -3.44 -2.14
N ALA A 155 -3.10 -2.45 -1.49
CA ALA A 155 -3.85 -1.42 -0.77
C ALA A 155 -3.37 -0.06 -1.25
N VAL A 156 -4.30 0.80 -1.62
CA VAL A 156 -4.03 2.14 -2.18
C VAL A 156 -4.75 3.19 -1.37
N VAL A 157 -4.04 4.26 -1.04
CA VAL A 157 -4.59 5.44 -0.37
C VAL A 157 -4.31 6.70 -1.16
N GLU A 158 -5.15 7.70 -1.00
CA GLU A 158 -5.06 8.99 -1.66
C GLU A 158 -5.11 10.11 -0.60
N LYS A 159 -4.10 10.98 -0.61
CA LYS A 159 -4.00 12.02 0.42
C LYS A 159 -5.17 13.01 0.41
N ASP A 160 -5.73 13.28 -0.78
CA ASP A 160 -6.85 14.22 -0.95
C ASP A 160 -8.20 13.59 -0.55
N ASN A 161 -8.24 12.31 -0.28
CA ASN A 161 -9.41 11.59 0.19
C ASN A 161 -9.05 10.69 1.39
N PRO A 162 -8.80 11.29 2.57
CA PRO A 162 -8.28 10.59 3.74
C PRO A 162 -9.25 9.58 4.37
N ASP A 163 -10.47 9.50 3.86
CA ASP A 163 -11.51 8.61 4.36
C ASP A 163 -11.65 7.32 3.55
N THR A 164 -10.87 7.16 2.48
CA THR A 164 -11.03 6.04 1.54
C THR A 164 -9.75 5.23 1.39
N LEU A 165 -9.87 3.91 1.50
CA LEU A 165 -8.83 2.94 1.19
C LEU A 165 -9.37 1.93 0.19
N ILE A 166 -8.61 1.66 -0.87
CA ILE A 166 -8.95 0.67 -1.90
C ILE A 166 -8.08 -0.57 -1.69
N ALA A 167 -8.71 -1.74 -1.64
CA ALA A 167 -8.02 -3.02 -1.55
C ALA A 167 -8.52 -3.97 -2.64
N VAL A 168 -7.60 -4.62 -3.34
CA VAL A 168 -7.90 -5.56 -4.42
C VAL A 168 -6.89 -6.71 -4.40
N ARG A 169 -7.33 -7.89 -4.77
CA ARG A 169 -6.42 -9.03 -4.91
C ARG A 169 -6.68 -9.85 -6.17
N LYS A 170 -5.61 -10.50 -6.64
CA LYS A 170 -5.62 -11.58 -7.62
C LYS A 170 -4.43 -12.50 -7.37
N SER A 171 -4.69 -13.79 -7.09
CA SER A 171 -3.69 -14.83 -6.84
C SER A 171 -2.78 -14.64 -5.62
N SER A 172 -2.84 -13.50 -4.95
CA SER A 172 -2.20 -13.24 -3.65
C SER A 172 -3.28 -12.99 -2.60
N PRO A 173 -3.12 -13.48 -1.34
CA PRO A 173 -4.19 -13.39 -0.35
C PRO A 173 -4.39 -11.98 0.19
N LEU A 174 -5.63 -11.65 0.54
CA LEU A 174 -6.00 -10.42 1.23
C LEU A 174 -7.23 -10.65 2.10
N VAL A 175 -7.15 -10.22 3.35
CA VAL A 175 -8.18 -10.42 4.37
C VAL A 175 -8.62 -9.07 4.91
N ILE A 176 -9.92 -8.89 5.07
CA ILE A 176 -10.50 -7.71 5.73
C ILE A 176 -11.00 -8.13 7.11
N GLY A 177 -10.56 -7.41 8.15
CA GLY A 177 -11.07 -7.56 9.50
C GLY A 177 -12.05 -6.42 9.82
N ILE A 178 -13.21 -6.77 10.38
CA ILE A 178 -14.23 -5.80 10.78
C ILE A 178 -14.21 -5.68 12.29
N GLY A 179 -13.73 -4.54 12.79
CA GLY A 179 -13.69 -4.21 14.20
C GLY A 179 -14.82 -3.25 14.61
N ASP A 180 -14.78 -2.80 15.85
CA ASP A 180 -15.73 -1.80 16.38
C ASP A 180 -15.25 -0.40 15.98
N GLY A 181 -15.95 0.20 15.02
CA GLY A 181 -15.60 1.52 14.48
C GLY A 181 -14.28 1.56 13.69
N GLU A 182 -13.75 0.42 13.31
CA GLU A 182 -12.49 0.31 12.57
C GLU A 182 -12.50 -0.88 11.62
N THR A 183 -11.70 -0.78 10.55
CA THR A 183 -11.54 -1.84 9.56
C THR A 183 -10.06 -2.07 9.31
N PHE A 184 -9.67 -3.33 9.24
CA PHE A 184 -8.30 -3.77 9.02
C PHE A 184 -8.18 -4.49 7.68
N ILE A 185 -7.02 -4.33 7.03
CA ILE A 185 -6.64 -5.12 5.86
C ILE A 185 -5.29 -5.75 6.13
N ALA A 186 -5.16 -7.03 5.80
CA ALA A 186 -3.91 -7.75 5.95
C ALA A 186 -3.76 -8.84 4.88
N SER A 187 -2.51 -9.23 4.59
CA SER A 187 -2.20 -10.34 3.70
C SER A 187 -2.55 -11.72 4.29
N ASP A 188 -2.62 -11.83 5.62
CA ASP A 188 -3.16 -12.97 6.35
C ASP A 188 -3.84 -12.51 7.64
N ALA A 189 -4.50 -13.40 8.35
CA ALA A 189 -5.25 -13.06 9.56
C ALA A 189 -4.36 -12.77 10.78
N THR A 190 -3.08 -13.16 10.77
CA THR A 190 -2.18 -13.05 11.94
C THR A 190 -2.09 -11.63 12.50
N PRO A 191 -1.91 -10.56 11.69
CA PRO A 191 -1.88 -9.21 12.21
C PRO A 191 -3.19 -8.72 12.82
N ILE A 192 -4.32 -9.33 12.45
CA ILE A 192 -5.68 -8.91 12.84
C ILE A 192 -6.12 -9.59 14.14
N VAL A 193 -5.54 -10.74 14.47
CA VAL A 193 -5.88 -11.50 15.69
C VAL A 193 -5.68 -10.62 16.93
N GLY A 194 -6.71 -10.60 17.79
CA GLY A 194 -6.74 -9.75 18.97
C GLY A 194 -7.43 -8.39 18.79
N TYR A 195 -7.67 -7.96 17.55
CA TYR A 195 -8.46 -6.76 17.22
C TYR A 195 -9.88 -7.09 16.83
N THR A 196 -10.07 -8.19 16.08
CA THR A 196 -11.40 -8.69 15.68
C THR A 196 -11.32 -10.18 15.35
N ASP A 197 -12.45 -10.85 15.50
CA ASP A 197 -12.71 -12.23 15.06
C ASP A 197 -13.55 -12.29 13.78
N LYS A 198 -14.00 -11.13 13.28
CA LYS A 198 -14.82 -11.03 12.07
C LYS A 198 -13.93 -10.71 10.89
N VAL A 199 -13.75 -11.69 10.01
CA VAL A 199 -12.89 -11.55 8.83
C VAL A 199 -13.63 -11.91 7.55
N ILE A 200 -13.27 -11.23 6.47
CA ILE A 200 -13.72 -11.49 5.11
C ILE A 200 -12.49 -11.79 4.26
N TYR A 201 -12.46 -12.95 3.64
CA TYR A 201 -11.44 -13.31 2.66
C TYR A 201 -11.88 -12.82 1.29
N LEU A 202 -11.16 -11.85 0.72
CA LEU A 202 -11.44 -11.40 -0.64
C LEU A 202 -11.17 -12.51 -1.65
N LYS A 203 -12.04 -12.64 -2.63
CA LYS A 203 -11.87 -13.51 -3.79
C LYS A 203 -11.03 -12.81 -4.86
N ASP A 204 -10.52 -13.58 -5.82
CA ASP A 204 -9.80 -13.03 -6.96
C ASP A 204 -10.65 -12.01 -7.72
N ASN A 205 -10.03 -10.87 -8.04
CA ASN A 205 -10.63 -9.73 -8.72
C ASN A 205 -11.75 -9.00 -7.94
N GLU A 206 -11.94 -9.31 -6.66
CA GLU A 206 -12.80 -8.51 -5.81
C GLU A 206 -12.07 -7.25 -5.35
N MET A 207 -12.77 -6.13 -5.42
CA MET A 207 -12.33 -4.84 -4.89
C MET A 207 -13.13 -4.48 -3.64
N ALA A 208 -12.45 -4.11 -2.58
CA ALA A 208 -13.05 -3.49 -1.41
C ALA A 208 -12.77 -1.99 -1.43
N VAL A 209 -13.83 -1.21 -1.31
CA VAL A 209 -13.75 0.24 -1.08
C VAL A 209 -14.13 0.47 0.38
N ILE A 210 -13.13 0.78 1.20
CA ILE A 210 -13.31 0.98 2.63
C ILE A 210 -13.39 2.47 2.90
N ARG A 211 -14.48 2.90 3.52
CA ARG A 211 -14.73 4.30 3.85
C ARG A 211 -14.91 4.45 5.35
N ARG A 212 -14.40 5.55 5.87
CA ARG A 212 -14.70 6.00 7.23
C ARG A 212 -16.05 6.71 7.23
N ASN A 213 -16.90 6.35 8.18
CA ASN A 213 -18.20 7.01 8.40
C ASN A 213 -18.04 8.28 9.24
#